data_5b5026eb44a7719988889d71ebc509e2
#
_entry.id   5b5026eb44a7719988889d71ebc509e2
#
_cell.length_a   1.000
_cell.length_b   1.000
_cell.length_c   1.000
_cell.angle_alpha   90.00
_cell.angle_beta   90.00
_cell.angle_gamma   90.00
#
_symmetry.space_group_name_H-M   'P 1'
#
loop_
_entity.id
_entity.type
_entity.pdbx_description
1 polymer ?
#
loop_
_entity_poly.entity_id
_entity_poly.type
_entity_poly.pdbx_seq_one_letter_code
_entity_poly.pdbx_strand_id
1 'polypeptide(L)'
;MTKFLLIALAASVATPLHAQPVPAGDAAVITVTTAPPTATAIAAKLFPDGTYRKMLGDSFTKMMSGMIDQMGDVPLGDLMKSYGFEADSAPKLDKATLNKVMVILDPVFKERMRLTMDGMFKNMIPLFEQMEPELRMGLAESLAHRFSAIELGELKTFFDTPTGNSFASQQMLLFMDPAVMGRMQAQMPKIMQAMPTLIGDAVKATAALQKARKYADLTVSERKELAALLGIDPKKMKK
;
A
#
# COMPACT_ATOMS: atom_id res chain seq x y z
N MET A 1 -19.29 29.43 74.33
CA MET A 1 -18.02 28.96 73.63
C MET A 1 -18.45 28.54 72.24
N THR A 2 -18.45 29.44 71.31
CA THR A 2 -18.98 29.23 69.96
C THR A 2 -17.84 29.46 68.98
N LYS A 3 -17.42 28.39 68.30
CA LYS A 3 -16.40 28.49 67.23
C LYS A 3 -17.08 28.73 65.91
N PHE A 4 -16.86 29.88 65.33
CA PHE A 4 -17.23 30.23 63.93
C PHE A 4 -16.29 29.51 62.98
N LEU A 5 -16.83 28.76 62.03
CA LEU A 5 -16.13 28.15 60.91
C LEU A 5 -16.44 29.00 59.65
N LEU A 6 -15.42 29.73 59.19
CA LEU A 6 -15.49 30.49 57.93
C LEU A 6 -15.25 29.54 56.75
N ILE A 7 -16.27 29.37 55.92
CA ILE A 7 -16.15 28.67 54.65
C ILE A 7 -15.75 29.71 53.59
N ALA A 8 -14.52 29.63 53.10
CA ALA A 8 -14.05 30.42 51.97
C ALA A 8 -14.53 29.78 50.65
N LEU A 9 -15.39 30.50 49.93
CA LEU A 9 -15.89 30.13 48.62
C LEU A 9 -14.79 30.50 47.58
N ALA A 10 -14.04 29.55 47.10
CA ALA A 10 -13.08 29.75 46.00
C ALA A 10 -13.82 29.79 44.67
N ALA A 11 -13.91 30.96 44.06
CA ALA A 11 -14.38 31.14 42.70
C ALA A 11 -13.35 30.55 41.72
N SER A 12 -13.67 29.45 41.08
CA SER A 12 -12.88 28.88 39.99
C SER A 12 -13.07 29.72 38.73
N VAL A 13 -12.06 30.50 38.39
CA VAL A 13 -11.97 31.21 37.10
C VAL A 13 -11.68 30.17 36.04
N ALA A 14 -12.64 29.90 35.17
CA ALA A 14 -12.44 29.06 34.00
C ALA A 14 -11.51 29.79 33.01
N THR A 15 -10.27 29.37 32.92
CA THR A 15 -9.34 29.78 31.87
C THR A 15 -9.77 29.15 30.55
N PRO A 16 -9.84 29.92 29.44
CA PRO A 16 -10.10 29.30 28.12
C PRO A 16 -8.98 28.36 27.78
N LEU A 17 -9.35 27.12 27.44
CA LEU A 17 -8.45 26.09 26.93
C LEU A 17 -7.88 26.59 25.61
N HIS A 18 -6.68 27.17 25.63
CA HIS A 18 -5.92 27.43 24.43
C HIS A 18 -5.60 26.07 23.82
N ALA A 19 -6.13 25.83 22.62
CA ALA A 19 -5.69 24.73 21.79
C ALA A 19 -4.17 24.88 21.60
N GLN A 20 -3.41 24.03 22.27
CA GLN A 20 -1.98 23.93 21.98
C GLN A 20 -1.84 23.47 20.54
N PRO A 21 -1.00 24.13 19.71
CA PRO A 21 -0.68 23.58 18.40
C PRO A 21 -0.11 22.18 18.63
N VAL A 22 -0.70 21.19 17.96
CA VAL A 22 -0.14 19.85 17.88
C VAL A 22 1.30 20.02 17.44
N PRO A 23 2.33 19.58 18.20
CA PRO A 23 3.69 19.66 17.73
C PRO A 23 3.73 18.96 16.37
N ALA A 24 4.13 19.67 15.34
CA ALA A 24 4.49 19.08 14.07
C ALA A 24 5.43 17.93 14.44
N GLY A 25 4.97 16.69 14.17
CA GLY A 25 5.74 15.53 14.54
C GLY A 25 7.17 15.78 14.10
N ASP A 26 8.12 15.57 15.01
CA ASP A 26 9.52 15.57 14.68
C ASP A 26 9.66 14.73 13.43
N ALA A 27 9.85 15.39 12.29
CA ALA A 27 10.43 14.74 11.15
C ALA A 27 11.75 14.23 11.71
N ALA A 28 11.79 12.92 11.99
CA ALA A 28 12.98 12.27 12.50
C ALA A 28 14.10 12.76 11.58
N VAL A 29 14.96 13.62 12.11
CA VAL A 29 16.19 14.00 11.44
C VAL A 29 16.90 12.66 11.30
N ILE A 30 16.80 12.08 10.10
CA ILE A 30 17.55 10.88 9.75
C ILE A 30 19.00 11.35 9.82
N THR A 31 19.60 11.20 11.00
CA THR A 31 21.04 11.34 11.16
C THR A 31 21.60 10.28 10.24
N VAL A 32 22.14 10.69 9.09
CA VAL A 32 22.80 9.78 8.14
C VAL A 32 24.06 9.28 8.86
N THR A 33 23.87 8.30 9.71
CA THR A 33 24.96 7.56 10.30
C THR A 33 25.46 6.64 9.20
N THR A 34 26.63 6.95 8.67
CA THR A 34 27.25 6.14 7.62
C THR A 34 27.33 4.69 8.11
N ALA A 35 26.65 3.79 7.44
CA ALA A 35 26.61 2.39 7.82
C ALA A 35 28.03 1.79 7.84
N PRO A 36 28.33 0.86 8.75
CA PRO A 36 29.63 0.20 8.81
C PRO A 36 30.00 -0.44 7.46
N PRO A 37 31.26 -0.45 7.04
CA PRO A 37 31.68 -1.05 5.76
C PRO A 37 31.24 -2.50 5.59
N THR A 38 31.17 -3.26 6.69
CA THR A 38 30.66 -4.64 6.69
C THR A 38 29.19 -4.71 6.28
N ALA A 39 28.34 -3.87 6.84
CA ALA A 39 26.91 -3.79 6.49
C ALA A 39 26.73 -3.33 5.04
N THR A 40 27.52 -2.36 4.57
CA THR A 40 27.51 -1.90 3.18
C THR A 40 27.90 -3.01 2.22
N ALA A 41 28.93 -3.79 2.54
CA ALA A 41 29.37 -4.93 1.72
C ALA A 41 28.28 -6.04 1.64
N ILE A 42 27.58 -6.31 2.75
CA ILE A 42 26.45 -7.25 2.78
C ILE A 42 25.30 -6.71 1.93
N ALA A 43 24.93 -5.45 2.09
CA ALA A 43 23.85 -4.82 1.33
C ALA A 43 24.09 -4.88 -0.18
N ALA A 44 25.33 -4.68 -0.63
CA ALA A 44 25.70 -4.79 -2.03
C ALA A 44 25.51 -6.22 -2.59
N LYS A 45 25.68 -7.25 -1.75
CA LYS A 45 25.44 -8.65 -2.15
C LYS A 45 23.95 -9.00 -2.14
N LEU A 46 23.20 -8.50 -1.16
CA LEU A 46 21.77 -8.73 -1.03
C LEU A 46 20.97 -7.99 -2.13
N PHE A 47 21.46 -6.86 -2.55
CA PHE A 47 20.85 -6.03 -3.58
C PHE A 47 21.90 -5.54 -4.61
N PRO A 48 22.41 -6.45 -5.47
CA PRO A 48 23.40 -6.12 -6.47
C PRO A 48 22.83 -5.21 -7.58
N ASP A 49 23.72 -4.57 -8.35
CA ASP A 49 23.33 -3.79 -9.52
C ASP A 49 22.50 -4.63 -10.51
N GLY A 50 21.49 -4.00 -11.09
CA GLY A 50 20.57 -4.65 -12.01
C GLY A 50 19.56 -5.60 -11.35
N THR A 51 19.36 -5.50 -10.03
CA THR A 51 18.33 -6.28 -9.33
C THR A 51 16.94 -5.97 -9.88
N TYR A 52 16.61 -4.70 -10.10
CA TYR A 52 15.32 -4.33 -10.71
C TYR A 52 15.16 -4.86 -12.12
N ARG A 53 16.20 -4.85 -12.93
CA ARG A 53 16.17 -5.43 -14.27
C ARG A 53 15.83 -6.92 -14.24
N LYS A 54 16.40 -7.66 -13.28
CA LYS A 54 16.09 -9.09 -13.09
C LYS A 54 14.64 -9.29 -12.60
N MET A 55 14.18 -8.45 -11.68
CA MET A 55 12.83 -8.56 -11.11
C MET A 55 11.74 -8.16 -12.11
N LEU A 56 11.94 -7.06 -12.86
CA LEU A 56 10.95 -6.49 -13.78
C LEU A 56 11.17 -6.96 -15.24
N GLY A 57 12.04 -7.92 -15.47
CA GLY A 57 12.33 -8.46 -16.79
C GLY A 57 11.21 -9.36 -17.33
N ASP A 58 11.57 -10.19 -18.32
CA ASP A 58 10.63 -10.99 -19.14
C ASP A 58 9.65 -11.84 -18.32
N SER A 59 10.08 -12.41 -17.19
CA SER A 59 9.23 -13.25 -16.35
C SER A 59 8.11 -12.45 -15.68
N PHE A 60 8.41 -11.24 -15.19
CA PHE A 60 7.42 -10.34 -14.62
C PHE A 60 6.44 -9.84 -15.68
N THR A 61 6.94 -9.45 -16.85
CA THR A 61 6.11 -9.02 -17.98
C THR A 61 5.16 -10.12 -18.44
N LYS A 62 5.62 -11.37 -18.51
CA LYS A 62 4.78 -12.54 -18.85
C LYS A 62 3.70 -12.78 -17.78
N MET A 63 4.07 -12.70 -16.50
CA MET A 63 3.12 -12.85 -15.39
C MET A 63 2.04 -11.77 -15.45
N MET A 64 2.41 -10.50 -15.64
CA MET A 64 1.46 -9.38 -15.75
C MET A 64 0.54 -9.52 -16.97
N SER A 65 1.08 -9.94 -18.11
CA SER A 65 0.27 -10.20 -19.31
C SER A 65 -0.77 -11.30 -19.06
N GLY A 66 -0.39 -12.39 -18.39
CA GLY A 66 -1.32 -13.46 -18.02
C GLY A 66 -2.43 -12.98 -17.07
N MET A 67 -2.10 -12.12 -16.12
CA MET A 67 -3.10 -11.53 -15.21
C MET A 67 -4.08 -10.61 -15.96
N ILE A 68 -3.60 -9.80 -16.90
CA ILE A 68 -4.44 -8.94 -17.75
C ILE A 68 -5.36 -9.78 -18.62
N ASP A 69 -4.86 -10.87 -19.20
CA ASP A 69 -5.69 -11.81 -19.99
C ASP A 69 -6.81 -12.41 -19.14
N GLN A 70 -6.51 -12.87 -17.93
CA GLN A 70 -7.53 -13.41 -17.01
C GLN A 70 -8.59 -12.35 -16.63
N MET A 71 -8.16 -11.12 -16.34
CA MET A 71 -9.08 -10.03 -16.00
C MET A 71 -9.95 -9.63 -17.20
N GLY A 72 -9.41 -9.70 -18.41
CA GLY A 72 -10.15 -9.44 -19.63
C GLY A 72 -11.21 -10.50 -19.94
N ASP A 73 -11.13 -11.69 -19.40
CA ASP A 73 -12.10 -12.79 -19.57
C ASP A 73 -13.22 -12.80 -18.52
N VAL A 74 -13.13 -11.93 -17.49
CA VAL A 74 -14.22 -11.77 -16.50
C VAL A 74 -15.46 -11.17 -17.20
N PRO A 75 -16.68 -11.69 -16.93
CA PRO A 75 -17.91 -11.11 -17.44
C PRO A 75 -18.05 -9.64 -17.03
N LEU A 76 -18.39 -8.78 -17.99
CA LEU A 76 -18.56 -7.34 -17.74
C LEU A 76 -19.62 -7.05 -16.68
N GLY A 77 -20.67 -7.89 -16.60
CA GLY A 77 -21.69 -7.79 -15.55
C GLY A 77 -21.10 -7.97 -14.16
N ASP A 78 -20.22 -8.95 -13.97
CA ASP A 78 -19.57 -9.20 -12.68
C ASP A 78 -18.54 -8.11 -12.33
N LEU A 79 -17.84 -7.61 -13.33
CA LEU A 79 -16.91 -6.49 -13.16
C LEU A 79 -17.68 -5.23 -12.70
N MET A 80 -18.79 -4.90 -13.34
CA MET A 80 -19.61 -3.74 -12.94
C MET A 80 -20.19 -3.88 -11.54
N LYS A 81 -20.68 -5.07 -11.16
CA LYS A 81 -21.15 -5.36 -9.80
C LYS A 81 -20.05 -5.15 -8.76
N SER A 82 -18.82 -5.55 -9.04
CA SER A 82 -17.68 -5.38 -8.12
C SER A 82 -17.33 -3.92 -7.86
N TYR A 83 -17.64 -3.03 -8.80
CA TYR A 83 -17.48 -1.58 -8.66
C TYR A 83 -18.73 -0.86 -8.13
N GLY A 84 -19.75 -1.60 -7.66
CA GLY A 84 -20.95 -1.02 -7.03
C GLY A 84 -22.00 -0.47 -8.00
N PHE A 85 -21.91 -0.81 -9.28
CA PHE A 85 -22.95 -0.45 -10.25
C PHE A 85 -24.10 -1.45 -10.15
N GLU A 86 -25.31 -0.97 -9.82
CA GLU A 86 -26.50 -1.81 -9.77
C GLU A 86 -26.91 -2.28 -11.16
N ALA A 87 -27.35 -3.53 -11.21
CA ALA A 87 -27.42 -4.36 -12.41
C ALA A 87 -28.73 -4.24 -13.19
N ASP A 88 -29.52 -3.17 -13.08
CA ASP A 88 -30.75 -3.03 -13.89
C ASP A 88 -30.49 -3.00 -15.40
N SER A 89 -29.26 -2.73 -15.81
CA SER A 89 -28.79 -2.81 -17.19
C SER A 89 -27.97 -4.06 -17.52
N ALA A 90 -27.73 -4.93 -16.55
CA ALA A 90 -26.72 -6.00 -16.59
C ALA A 90 -27.13 -7.34 -17.24
N PRO A 91 -28.40 -7.75 -17.40
CA PRO A 91 -28.71 -9.10 -17.91
C PRO A 91 -28.12 -9.40 -19.29
N LYS A 92 -27.80 -8.36 -20.06
CA LYS A 92 -27.19 -8.50 -21.41
C LYS A 92 -25.66 -8.54 -21.39
N LEU A 93 -25.03 -8.19 -20.26
CA LEU A 93 -23.57 -8.09 -20.12
C LEU A 93 -22.92 -9.35 -19.55
N ASP A 94 -23.70 -10.28 -18.99
CA ASP A 94 -23.19 -11.50 -18.36
C ASP A 94 -22.44 -12.42 -19.34
N LYS A 95 -22.75 -12.34 -20.64
CA LYS A 95 -22.06 -13.10 -21.70
C LYS A 95 -20.95 -12.34 -22.40
N ALA A 96 -20.86 -11.02 -22.17
CA ALA A 96 -19.84 -10.16 -22.75
C ALA A 96 -18.65 -10.08 -21.79
N THR A 97 -17.46 -10.36 -22.28
CA THR A 97 -16.21 -10.09 -21.57
C THR A 97 -15.49 -8.93 -22.24
N LEU A 98 -14.62 -8.25 -21.50
CA LEU A 98 -13.81 -7.17 -22.06
C LEU A 98 -13.07 -7.65 -23.32
N ASN A 99 -12.47 -8.82 -23.27
CA ASN A 99 -11.75 -9.40 -24.41
C ASN A 99 -12.66 -9.56 -25.65
N LYS A 100 -13.88 -10.07 -25.50
CA LYS A 100 -14.81 -10.25 -26.62
C LYS A 100 -15.22 -8.92 -27.26
N VAL A 101 -15.46 -7.90 -26.44
CA VAL A 101 -15.81 -6.56 -26.91
C VAL A 101 -14.63 -5.92 -27.63
N MET A 102 -13.44 -6.01 -27.02
CA MET A 102 -12.24 -5.39 -27.57
C MET A 102 -11.77 -6.04 -28.88
N VAL A 103 -11.93 -7.36 -29.07
CA VAL A 103 -11.62 -8.02 -30.35
C VAL A 103 -12.45 -7.47 -31.50
N ILE A 104 -13.68 -7.02 -31.24
CA ILE A 104 -14.54 -6.40 -32.27
C ILE A 104 -14.11 -4.96 -32.55
N LEU A 105 -13.76 -4.19 -31.50
CA LEU A 105 -13.39 -2.79 -31.61
C LEU A 105 -11.95 -2.59 -32.09
N ASP A 106 -11.05 -3.45 -31.66
CA ASP A 106 -9.61 -3.44 -31.98
C ASP A 106 -9.11 -4.89 -32.08
N PRO A 107 -9.10 -5.49 -33.28
CA PRO A 107 -8.68 -6.88 -33.48
C PRO A 107 -7.27 -7.19 -33.02
N VAL A 108 -6.42 -6.18 -32.88
CA VAL A 108 -5.03 -6.30 -32.38
C VAL A 108 -4.86 -5.79 -30.94
N PHE A 109 -5.95 -5.60 -30.21
CA PHE A 109 -5.95 -5.05 -28.86
C PHE A 109 -4.95 -5.76 -27.90
N LYS A 110 -4.94 -7.09 -27.90
CA LYS A 110 -4.05 -7.87 -27.02
C LYS A 110 -2.58 -7.61 -27.34
N GLU A 111 -2.24 -7.59 -28.63
CA GLU A 111 -0.87 -7.32 -29.05
C GLU A 111 -0.47 -5.87 -28.78
N ARG A 112 -1.37 -4.91 -29.01
CA ARG A 112 -1.15 -3.51 -28.65
C ARG A 112 -0.94 -3.33 -27.14
N MET A 113 -1.77 -3.96 -26.31
CA MET A 113 -1.63 -3.95 -24.87
C MET A 113 -0.29 -4.55 -24.45
N ARG A 114 0.07 -5.72 -24.99
CA ARG A 114 1.35 -6.38 -24.71
C ARG A 114 2.54 -5.48 -25.03
N LEU A 115 2.56 -4.90 -26.23
CA LEU A 115 3.65 -4.00 -26.67
C LEU A 115 3.69 -2.71 -25.83
N THR A 116 2.54 -2.17 -25.45
CA THR A 116 2.47 -0.98 -24.57
C THR A 116 3.04 -1.28 -23.19
N MET A 117 2.65 -2.40 -22.59
CA MET A 117 3.15 -2.82 -21.28
C MET A 117 4.65 -3.12 -21.32
N ASP A 118 5.10 -3.85 -22.34
CA ASP A 118 6.52 -4.16 -22.54
C ASP A 118 7.36 -2.88 -22.68
N GLY A 119 6.90 -1.93 -23.51
CA GLY A 119 7.55 -0.62 -23.65
C GLY A 119 7.55 0.19 -22.37
N MET A 120 6.46 0.18 -21.62
CA MET A 120 6.36 0.87 -20.32
C MET A 120 7.37 0.30 -19.31
N PHE A 121 7.42 -1.03 -19.16
CA PHE A 121 8.36 -1.66 -18.23
C PHE A 121 9.81 -1.46 -18.65
N LYS A 122 10.12 -1.61 -19.93
CA LYS A 122 11.47 -1.34 -20.45
C LYS A 122 11.95 0.09 -20.16
N ASN A 123 11.06 1.06 -20.25
CA ASN A 123 11.38 2.46 -19.95
C ASN A 123 11.44 2.75 -18.44
N MET A 124 10.72 1.99 -17.60
CA MET A 124 10.75 2.13 -16.15
C MET A 124 12.00 1.52 -15.50
N ILE A 125 12.54 0.43 -16.05
CA ILE A 125 13.71 -0.26 -15.48
C ILE A 125 14.86 0.69 -15.19
N PRO A 126 15.33 1.56 -16.13
CA PRO A 126 16.43 2.49 -15.86
C PRO A 126 16.16 3.46 -14.71
N LEU A 127 14.90 3.87 -14.51
CA LEU A 127 14.52 4.75 -13.38
C LEU A 127 14.69 4.03 -12.05
N PHE A 128 14.26 2.78 -11.96
CA PHE A 128 14.43 1.96 -10.77
C PHE A 128 15.92 1.63 -10.51
N GLU A 129 16.69 1.35 -11.58
CA GLU A 129 18.14 1.12 -11.44
C GLU A 129 18.87 2.33 -10.85
N GLN A 130 18.45 3.55 -11.18
CA GLN A 130 19.01 4.77 -10.58
C GLN A 130 18.73 4.88 -9.06
N MET A 131 17.70 4.21 -8.57
CA MET A 131 17.37 4.18 -7.14
C MET A 131 18.11 3.08 -6.37
N GLU A 132 18.76 2.13 -7.05
CA GLU A 132 19.43 0.99 -6.40
C GLU A 132 20.52 1.41 -5.39
N PRO A 133 21.36 2.43 -5.65
CA PRO A 133 22.36 2.87 -4.67
C PRO A 133 21.72 3.35 -3.34
N GLU A 134 20.66 4.13 -3.43
CA GLU A 134 19.95 4.65 -2.25
C GLU A 134 19.32 3.51 -1.44
N LEU A 135 18.71 2.54 -2.12
CA LEU A 135 18.15 1.36 -1.46
C LEU A 135 19.23 0.53 -0.77
N ARG A 136 20.41 0.39 -1.40
CA ARG A 136 21.55 -0.30 -0.76
C ARG A 136 22.03 0.44 0.49
N MET A 137 22.08 1.77 0.46
CA MET A 137 22.41 2.55 1.65
C MET A 137 21.41 2.33 2.76
N GLY A 138 20.11 2.45 2.49
CA GLY A 138 19.07 2.17 3.48
C GLY A 138 19.10 0.73 4.00
N LEU A 139 19.42 -0.24 3.14
CA LEU A 139 19.59 -1.63 3.56
C LEU A 139 20.81 -1.81 4.47
N ALA A 140 21.92 -1.14 4.17
CA ALA A 140 23.12 -1.16 5.01
C ALA A 140 22.86 -0.55 6.39
N GLU A 141 22.14 0.57 6.46
CA GLU A 141 21.71 1.19 7.71
C GLU A 141 20.79 0.25 8.51
N SER A 142 19.81 -0.35 7.84
CA SER A 142 18.91 -1.32 8.49
C SER A 142 19.65 -2.52 9.06
N LEU A 143 20.64 -3.05 8.34
CA LEU A 143 21.51 -4.13 8.82
C LEU A 143 22.31 -3.69 10.05
N ALA A 144 22.89 -2.50 10.03
CA ALA A 144 23.65 -1.96 11.16
C ALA A 144 22.79 -1.73 12.42
N HIS A 145 21.51 -1.42 12.24
CA HIS A 145 20.60 -1.27 13.37
C HIS A 145 20.10 -2.60 13.96
N ARG A 146 20.07 -3.67 13.16
CA ARG A 146 19.47 -4.96 13.56
C ARG A 146 20.48 -5.97 14.04
N PHE A 147 21.71 -5.89 13.55
CA PHE A 147 22.76 -6.87 13.78
C PHE A 147 23.97 -6.24 14.44
N SER A 148 24.54 -6.92 15.42
CA SER A 148 25.80 -6.55 16.05
C SER A 148 26.98 -6.65 15.07
N ALA A 149 28.11 -6.05 15.41
CA ALA A 149 29.32 -6.14 14.59
C ALA A 149 29.81 -7.60 14.39
N ILE A 150 29.60 -8.46 15.39
CA ILE A 150 29.96 -9.89 15.32
C ILE A 150 29.06 -10.59 14.30
N GLU A 151 27.74 -10.44 14.41
CA GLU A 151 26.77 -11.04 13.50
C GLU A 151 26.96 -10.55 12.05
N LEU A 152 27.25 -9.26 11.87
CA LEU A 152 27.58 -8.71 10.56
C LEU A 152 28.85 -9.35 9.98
N GLY A 153 29.87 -9.64 10.83
CA GLY A 153 31.07 -10.35 10.44
C GLY A 153 30.79 -11.77 9.95
N GLU A 154 29.94 -12.50 10.68
CA GLU A 154 29.51 -13.86 10.32
C GLU A 154 28.70 -13.86 9.02
N LEU A 155 27.72 -12.96 8.89
CA LEU A 155 26.92 -12.79 7.67
C LEU A 155 27.81 -12.46 6.46
N LYS A 156 28.77 -11.55 6.63
CA LYS A 156 29.72 -11.22 5.56
C LYS A 156 30.52 -12.45 5.14
N THR A 157 31.05 -13.21 6.10
CA THR A 157 31.82 -14.42 5.86
C THR A 157 30.99 -15.44 5.06
N PHE A 158 29.71 -15.64 5.44
CA PHE A 158 28.78 -16.51 4.72
C PHE A 158 28.55 -16.01 3.30
N PHE A 159 28.22 -14.73 3.12
CA PHE A 159 27.95 -14.16 1.79
C PHE A 159 29.20 -14.03 0.92
N ASP A 160 30.39 -14.15 1.45
CA ASP A 160 31.64 -14.21 0.69
C ASP A 160 31.88 -15.62 0.10
N THR A 161 31.19 -16.64 0.59
CA THR A 161 31.23 -17.97 -0.03
C THR A 161 30.48 -17.98 -1.38
N PRO A 162 30.82 -18.90 -2.30
CA PRO A 162 30.09 -19.03 -3.57
C PRO A 162 28.59 -19.26 -3.36
N THR A 163 28.21 -20.13 -2.42
CA THR A 163 26.82 -20.44 -2.10
C THR A 163 26.10 -19.24 -1.46
N GLY A 164 26.75 -18.58 -0.49
CA GLY A 164 26.20 -17.41 0.17
C GLY A 164 26.00 -16.25 -0.80
N ASN A 165 26.95 -15.99 -1.70
CA ASN A 165 26.83 -14.96 -2.72
C ASN A 165 25.72 -15.28 -3.73
N SER A 166 25.60 -16.52 -4.16
CA SER A 166 24.50 -16.96 -5.02
C SER A 166 23.14 -16.79 -4.35
N PHE A 167 23.02 -17.20 -3.09
CA PHE A 167 21.79 -17.00 -2.32
C PHE A 167 21.45 -15.52 -2.16
N ALA A 168 22.42 -14.71 -1.73
CA ALA A 168 22.22 -13.27 -1.51
C ALA A 168 21.69 -12.57 -2.77
N SER A 169 22.27 -12.85 -3.94
CA SER A 169 21.87 -12.22 -5.19
C SER A 169 20.53 -12.70 -5.76
N GLN A 170 20.00 -13.82 -5.27
CA GLN A 170 18.77 -14.44 -5.77
C GLN A 170 17.63 -14.43 -4.75
N GLN A 171 17.87 -14.10 -3.48
CA GLN A 171 16.87 -14.22 -2.43
C GLN A 171 15.56 -13.52 -2.73
N MET A 172 15.59 -12.32 -3.31
CA MET A 172 14.40 -11.57 -3.68
C MET A 172 13.63 -12.27 -4.82
N LEU A 173 14.34 -12.86 -5.77
CA LEU A 173 13.74 -13.58 -6.89
C LEU A 173 13.06 -14.87 -6.45
N LEU A 174 13.50 -15.49 -5.34
CA LEU A 174 12.84 -16.68 -4.79
C LEU A 174 11.40 -16.42 -4.40
N PHE A 175 11.08 -15.22 -3.89
CA PHE A 175 9.70 -14.85 -3.57
C PHE A 175 8.84 -14.63 -4.82
N MET A 176 9.46 -14.36 -5.97
CA MET A 176 8.79 -14.19 -7.26
C MET A 176 8.76 -15.48 -8.08
N ASP A 177 9.33 -16.57 -7.56
CA ASP A 177 9.32 -17.86 -8.22
C ASP A 177 7.88 -18.36 -8.43
N PRO A 178 7.55 -18.90 -9.61
CA PRO A 178 6.22 -19.44 -9.92
C PRO A 178 5.71 -20.45 -8.88
N ALA A 179 6.58 -21.24 -8.25
CA ALA A 179 6.21 -22.19 -7.21
C ALA A 179 5.70 -21.48 -5.95
N VAL A 180 6.33 -20.37 -5.54
CA VAL A 180 5.92 -19.55 -4.39
C VAL A 180 4.64 -18.78 -4.74
N MET A 181 4.63 -18.11 -5.89
CA MET A 181 3.49 -17.34 -6.36
C MET A 181 2.25 -18.21 -6.55
N GLY A 182 2.38 -19.41 -7.12
CA GLY A 182 1.29 -20.35 -7.28
C GLY A 182 0.68 -20.81 -5.94
N ARG A 183 1.53 -21.04 -4.92
CA ARG A 183 1.04 -21.37 -3.57
C ARG A 183 0.33 -20.18 -2.92
N MET A 184 0.83 -18.98 -3.09
CA MET A 184 0.15 -17.75 -2.62
C MET A 184 -1.21 -17.59 -3.28
N GLN A 185 -1.27 -17.74 -4.61
CA GLN A 185 -2.51 -17.64 -5.37
C GLN A 185 -3.53 -18.70 -4.95
N ALA A 186 -3.10 -19.91 -4.65
CA ALA A 186 -3.98 -21.00 -4.16
C ALA A 186 -4.59 -20.68 -2.77
N GLN A 187 -4.05 -19.73 -1.99
CA GLN A 187 -4.64 -19.29 -0.73
C GLN A 187 -5.68 -18.16 -0.90
N MET A 188 -5.70 -17.49 -2.04
CA MET A 188 -6.63 -16.36 -2.28
C MET A 188 -8.11 -16.72 -2.02
N PRO A 189 -8.64 -17.89 -2.43
CA PRO A 189 -10.02 -18.27 -2.11
C PRO A 189 -10.28 -18.30 -0.60
N LYS A 190 -9.34 -18.77 0.22
CA LYS A 190 -9.49 -18.78 1.69
C LYS A 190 -9.54 -17.37 2.27
N ILE A 191 -8.72 -16.46 1.76
CA ILE A 191 -8.74 -15.05 2.15
C ILE A 191 -10.11 -14.44 1.80
N MET A 192 -10.58 -14.68 0.58
CA MET A 192 -11.90 -14.19 0.15
C MET A 192 -13.04 -14.74 1.00
N GLN A 193 -12.99 -16.01 1.39
CA GLN A 193 -13.97 -16.61 2.29
C GLN A 193 -13.93 -16.02 3.71
N ALA A 194 -12.76 -15.62 4.18
CA ALA A 194 -12.59 -15.02 5.50
C ALA A 194 -12.99 -13.52 5.54
N MET A 195 -13.00 -12.82 4.40
CA MET A 195 -13.27 -11.38 4.32
C MET A 195 -14.57 -10.94 5.02
N PRO A 196 -15.74 -11.62 4.82
CA PRO A 196 -16.97 -11.22 5.51
C PRO A 196 -16.83 -11.24 7.03
N THR A 197 -16.15 -12.26 7.57
CA THR A 197 -15.90 -12.39 9.02
C THR A 197 -14.99 -11.25 9.51
N LEU A 198 -13.89 -11.00 8.81
CA LEU A 198 -12.95 -9.92 9.14
C LEU A 198 -13.61 -8.54 9.11
N ILE A 199 -14.44 -8.28 8.10
CA ILE A 199 -15.24 -7.05 8.01
C ILE A 199 -16.26 -6.99 9.17
N GLY A 200 -16.95 -8.10 9.47
CA GLY A 200 -17.89 -8.19 10.57
C GLY A 200 -17.22 -7.88 11.92
N ASP A 201 -16.04 -8.39 12.16
CA ASP A 201 -15.29 -8.15 13.40
C ASP A 201 -14.75 -6.70 13.47
N ALA A 202 -14.32 -6.13 12.36
CA ALA A 202 -13.95 -4.72 12.29
C ALA A 202 -15.15 -3.79 12.58
N VAL A 203 -16.33 -4.12 12.05
CA VAL A 203 -17.58 -3.40 12.35
C VAL A 203 -17.95 -3.52 13.83
N LYS A 204 -17.82 -4.71 14.44
CA LYS A 204 -18.06 -4.90 15.89
C LYS A 204 -17.09 -4.06 16.72
N ALA A 205 -15.80 -4.00 16.34
CA ALA A 205 -14.80 -3.19 17.04
C ALA A 205 -15.17 -1.69 17.08
N THR A 206 -15.89 -1.21 16.06
CA THR A 206 -16.35 0.18 15.96
C THR A 206 -17.78 0.39 16.46
N ALA A 207 -18.50 -0.67 16.86
CA ALA A 207 -19.93 -0.60 17.21
C ALA A 207 -20.22 0.29 18.42
N ALA A 208 -19.25 0.44 19.33
CA ALA A 208 -19.35 1.33 20.50
C ALA A 208 -19.08 2.81 20.16
N LEU A 209 -18.54 3.10 18.97
CA LEU A 209 -18.28 4.48 18.55
C LEU A 209 -19.58 5.15 18.08
N GLN A 210 -19.62 6.47 18.25
CA GLN A 210 -20.72 7.26 17.71
C GLN A 210 -20.79 7.05 16.18
N LYS A 211 -21.99 6.73 15.69
CA LYS A 211 -22.20 6.55 14.24
C LYS A 211 -21.85 7.82 13.47
N ALA A 212 -21.26 7.66 12.29
CA ALA A 212 -21.03 8.77 11.39
C ALA A 212 -22.34 9.51 11.11
N ARG A 213 -22.33 10.82 11.25
CA ARG A 213 -23.48 11.68 10.98
C ARG A 213 -23.70 11.78 9.48
N LYS A 214 -24.96 11.75 9.09
CA LYS A 214 -25.35 12.06 7.70
C LYS A 214 -25.37 13.58 7.50
N TYR A 215 -25.33 14.03 6.26
CA TYR A 215 -25.44 15.47 5.95
C TYR A 215 -26.68 16.13 6.57
N ALA A 216 -27.79 15.39 6.63
CA ALA A 216 -29.02 15.85 7.26
C ALA A 216 -28.90 16.11 8.77
N ASP A 217 -27.97 15.44 9.45
CA ASP A 217 -27.76 15.53 10.89
C ASP A 217 -26.81 16.68 11.27
N LEU A 218 -26.20 17.32 10.27
CA LEU A 218 -25.29 18.45 10.48
C LEU A 218 -26.06 19.74 10.74
N THR A 219 -25.53 20.58 11.61
CA THR A 219 -26.02 21.95 11.84
C THR A 219 -25.76 22.81 10.59
N VAL A 220 -26.46 23.97 10.53
CA VAL A 220 -26.26 24.92 9.43
C VAL A 220 -24.81 25.41 9.36
N SER A 221 -24.15 25.60 10.49
CA SER A 221 -22.73 26.00 10.54
C SER A 221 -21.83 24.93 9.98
N GLU A 222 -22.00 23.68 10.42
CA GLU A 222 -21.20 22.54 9.94
C GLU A 222 -21.40 22.26 8.44
N ARG A 223 -22.62 22.47 7.93
CA ARG A 223 -22.87 22.35 6.47
C ARG A 223 -22.15 23.43 5.69
N LYS A 224 -22.09 24.66 6.19
CA LYS A 224 -21.35 25.75 5.55
C LYS A 224 -19.85 25.48 5.56
N GLU A 225 -19.32 25.02 6.68
CA GLU A 225 -17.92 24.65 6.83
C GLU A 225 -17.55 23.49 5.89
N LEU A 226 -18.37 22.43 5.87
CA LEU A 226 -18.16 21.30 4.97
C LEU A 226 -18.21 21.74 3.51
N ALA A 227 -19.16 22.60 3.13
CA ALA A 227 -19.26 23.14 1.77
C ALA A 227 -18.02 23.97 1.39
N ALA A 228 -17.51 24.78 2.33
CA ALA A 228 -16.30 25.56 2.13
C ALA A 228 -15.06 24.66 1.93
N LEU A 229 -14.90 23.61 2.75
CA LEU A 229 -13.83 22.65 2.64
C LEU A 229 -13.85 21.86 1.31
N LEU A 230 -15.04 21.54 0.81
CA LEU A 230 -15.23 20.82 -0.45
C LEU A 230 -15.25 21.74 -1.69
N GLY A 231 -15.22 23.07 -1.52
CA GLY A 231 -15.33 24.03 -2.61
C GLY A 231 -16.69 23.97 -3.33
N ILE A 232 -17.76 23.52 -2.67
CA ILE A 232 -19.08 23.31 -3.26
C ILE A 232 -20.05 24.36 -2.72
N ASP A 233 -20.92 24.91 -3.58
CA ASP A 233 -22.01 25.78 -3.13
C ASP A 233 -22.94 24.99 -2.19
N PRO A 234 -23.18 25.45 -0.93
CA PRO A 234 -24.04 24.79 0.04
C PRO A 234 -25.46 24.50 -0.49
N LYS A 235 -25.95 25.32 -1.44
CA LYS A 235 -27.27 25.14 -2.06
C LYS A 235 -27.33 23.96 -3.02
N LYS A 236 -26.18 23.48 -3.50
CA LYS A 236 -26.06 22.32 -4.42
C LYS A 236 -25.88 21.00 -3.69
N MET A 237 -25.58 21.00 -2.39
CA MET A 237 -25.52 19.80 -1.57
C MET A 237 -26.94 19.34 -1.27
N LYS A 238 -27.43 18.38 -2.04
CA LYS A 238 -28.76 17.76 -1.81
C LYS A 238 -28.77 16.97 -0.51
N LYS A 239 -29.95 16.98 0.14
CA LYS A 239 -30.25 16.19 1.35
C LYS A 239 -30.03 14.69 1.12
#